data_06d86795b4276c4046c52c47ecbc9f68
#
_entry.id   06d86795b4276c4046c52c47ecbc9f68
#
_cell.length_a   1.000
_cell.length_b   1.000
_cell.length_c   1.000
_cell.angle_alpha   90.00
_cell.angle_beta   90.00
_cell.angle_gamma   90.00
#
_symmetry.space_group_name_H-M   'P 1'
#
loop_
_entity.id
_entity.type
_entity.pdbx_description
1 polymer ?
#
loop_
_entity_poly.entity_id
_entity_poly.type
_entity_poly.pdbx_seq_one_letter_code
_entity_poly.pdbx_strand_id
1 'polypeptide(L)'
;MESIPQIAAAMLLICLLGGCASNKQLDGGFYKGETPYTMETDTMKRLEKIPELGQPQITIAVYNFPDRTGQRKPNTKFSQLSTAVTQGPEVWVINGLRAVGGNDPWFIVLERDGLDNLIKERQLIRSTRELYDGESDIKNQLKPLKFAGLIVEGGIVGYDTNIVSGGAGARYFGIGVSEQYRTDQVTVSIRLVAVQTGEILLSTSATKTIASYSS
;
A
#
# COMPACT_ATOMS: atom_id res chain seq x y z
N MET A 1 26.58 -29.27 -64.02
CA MET A 1 27.05 -29.10 -62.61
C MET A 1 26.93 -27.63 -62.19
N GLU A 2 25.74 -27.04 -62.23
CA GLU A 2 25.51 -25.59 -61.96
C GLU A 2 24.35 -25.28 -61.01
N SER A 3 23.81 -26.25 -60.28
CA SER A 3 22.59 -25.98 -59.49
C SER A 3 22.82 -25.79 -57.99
N ILE A 4 24.01 -26.11 -57.46
CA ILE A 4 24.28 -26.06 -56.01
C ILE A 4 24.38 -24.63 -55.44
N PRO A 5 25.04 -23.65 -56.10
CA PRO A 5 25.13 -22.29 -55.54
C PRO A 5 23.81 -21.52 -55.55
N GLN A 6 22.92 -21.81 -56.49
CA GLN A 6 21.60 -21.14 -56.55
C GLN A 6 20.64 -21.60 -55.45
N ILE A 7 20.72 -22.89 -55.09
CA ILE A 7 19.89 -23.44 -53.98
C ILE A 7 20.36 -22.90 -52.63
N ALA A 8 21.69 -22.77 -52.44
CA ALA A 8 22.25 -22.19 -51.22
C ALA A 8 21.89 -20.71 -51.06
N ALA A 9 21.92 -19.93 -52.15
CA ALA A 9 21.50 -18.53 -52.14
C ALA A 9 20.00 -18.35 -51.87
N ALA A 10 19.18 -19.23 -52.42
CA ALA A 10 17.72 -19.22 -52.16
C ALA A 10 17.41 -19.59 -50.69
N MET A 11 18.10 -20.58 -50.11
CA MET A 11 17.95 -20.91 -48.69
C MET A 11 18.40 -19.76 -47.77
N LEU A 12 19.48 -19.09 -48.07
CA LEU A 12 19.96 -17.94 -47.30
C LEU A 12 18.95 -16.76 -47.35
N LEU A 13 18.30 -16.54 -48.48
CA LEU A 13 17.30 -15.49 -48.66
C LEU A 13 16.01 -15.78 -47.90
N ILE A 14 15.61 -17.04 -47.81
CA ILE A 14 14.43 -17.47 -47.01
C ILE A 14 14.65 -17.31 -45.51
N CYS A 15 15.86 -17.56 -45.01
CA CYS A 15 16.22 -17.33 -43.61
C CYS A 15 16.22 -15.84 -43.21
N LEU A 16 16.49 -14.94 -44.16
CA LEU A 16 16.47 -13.49 -43.93
C LEU A 16 15.04 -12.90 -43.89
N LEU A 17 14.08 -13.57 -44.51
CA LEU A 17 12.67 -13.16 -44.52
C LEU A 17 11.85 -13.75 -43.35
N GLY A 18 12.41 -14.71 -42.64
CA GLY A 18 11.77 -15.36 -41.49
C GLY A 18 11.96 -14.64 -40.15
N GLY A 19 12.36 -13.38 -40.14
CA GLY A 19 12.31 -12.53 -38.98
C GLY A 19 10.85 -12.27 -38.61
N CYS A 20 10.24 -13.20 -37.92
CA CYS A 20 9.01 -12.93 -37.20
C CYS A 20 9.31 -11.86 -36.15
N ALA A 21 9.25 -10.60 -36.54
CA ALA A 21 8.86 -9.56 -35.62
C ALA A 21 7.47 -9.96 -35.15
N SER A 22 7.38 -10.64 -34.02
CA SER A 22 6.17 -10.61 -33.23
C SER A 22 6.03 -9.19 -32.74
N ASN A 23 5.62 -8.29 -33.63
CA ASN A 23 4.93 -7.09 -33.23
C ASN A 23 3.74 -7.60 -32.46
N LYS A 24 3.85 -7.69 -31.14
CA LYS A 24 2.71 -7.42 -30.29
C LYS A 24 2.30 -6.02 -30.72
N GLN A 25 1.43 -5.97 -31.70
CA GLN A 25 0.72 -4.79 -32.07
C GLN A 25 0.11 -4.32 -30.76
N LEU A 26 0.72 -3.28 -30.18
CA LEU A 26 0.01 -2.46 -29.23
C LEU A 26 -1.18 -2.00 -30.06
N ASP A 27 -2.30 -2.74 -29.98
CA ASP A 27 -3.54 -2.31 -30.57
C ASP A 27 -3.68 -0.86 -30.15
N GLY A 28 -3.71 0.05 -31.12
CA GLY A 28 -3.90 1.48 -30.88
C GLY A 28 -5.28 1.81 -30.31
N GLY A 29 -5.95 0.82 -29.76
CA GLY A 29 -6.99 0.96 -28.78
C GLY A 29 -6.34 1.41 -27.49
N PHE A 30 -6.76 2.55 -26.97
CA PHE A 30 -6.48 2.99 -25.62
C PHE A 30 -6.41 1.77 -24.71
N TYR A 31 -5.30 1.61 -23.97
CA TYR A 31 -5.16 0.57 -22.97
C TYR A 31 -6.42 0.61 -22.09
N LYS A 32 -7.29 -0.35 -22.29
CA LYS A 32 -8.43 -0.58 -21.38
C LYS A 32 -7.82 -1.15 -20.13
N GLY A 33 -7.39 -0.26 -19.23
CA GLY A 33 -6.94 -0.65 -17.90
C GLY A 33 -7.99 -1.55 -17.27
N GLU A 34 -7.56 -2.38 -16.35
CA GLU A 34 -8.48 -3.16 -15.53
C GLU A 34 -9.46 -2.21 -14.84
N THR A 35 -10.73 -2.62 -14.78
CA THR A 35 -11.73 -1.87 -14.01
C THR A 35 -11.25 -1.73 -12.57
N PRO A 36 -11.32 -0.53 -11.99
CA PRO A 36 -10.98 -0.35 -10.58
C PRO A 36 -11.75 -1.34 -9.71
N TYR A 37 -11.06 -1.99 -8.80
CA TYR A 37 -11.66 -2.90 -7.83
C TYR A 37 -11.21 -2.55 -6.42
N THR A 38 -12.04 -2.87 -5.44
CA THR A 38 -11.67 -2.74 -4.03
C THR A 38 -10.73 -3.87 -3.65
N MET A 39 -9.54 -3.53 -3.15
CA MET A 39 -8.56 -4.54 -2.73
C MET A 39 -9.01 -5.17 -1.41
N GLU A 40 -9.48 -6.40 -1.48
CA GLU A 40 -9.74 -7.24 -0.31
C GLU A 40 -8.56 -8.19 -0.08
N THR A 41 -7.89 -8.02 1.05
CA THR A 41 -6.79 -8.93 1.42
C THR A 41 -7.32 -10.13 2.21
N ASP A 42 -6.59 -11.25 2.18
CA ASP A 42 -6.92 -12.42 3.00
C ASP A 42 -6.93 -12.09 4.50
N THR A 43 -6.14 -11.11 4.92
CA THR A 43 -6.13 -10.60 6.29
C THR A 43 -7.45 -9.93 6.63
N MET A 44 -7.99 -9.08 5.75
CA MET A 44 -9.30 -8.45 5.93
C MET A 44 -10.39 -9.50 6.08
N LYS A 45 -10.44 -10.48 5.18
CA LYS A 45 -11.41 -11.59 5.25
C LYS A 45 -11.32 -12.41 6.53
N ARG A 46 -10.13 -12.53 7.12
CA ARG A 46 -9.95 -13.18 8.44
C ARG A 46 -10.44 -12.31 9.57
N LEU A 47 -10.21 -10.99 9.51
CA LEU A 47 -10.70 -10.05 10.52
C LEU A 47 -12.23 -9.98 10.56
N GLU A 48 -12.89 -10.02 9.40
CA GLU A 48 -14.35 -10.08 9.30
C GLU A 48 -14.98 -11.33 9.94
N LYS A 49 -14.23 -12.44 9.98
CA LYS A 49 -14.67 -13.70 10.60
C LYS A 49 -14.47 -13.75 12.12
N ILE A 50 -13.84 -12.74 12.70
CA ILE A 50 -13.72 -12.64 14.16
C ILE A 50 -15.12 -12.46 14.74
N PRO A 51 -15.52 -13.24 15.77
CA PRO A 51 -16.83 -13.12 16.39
C PRO A 51 -17.12 -11.71 16.90
N GLU A 52 -18.39 -11.36 17.00
CA GLU A 52 -18.86 -10.11 17.56
C GLU A 52 -18.33 -9.92 18.99
N LEU A 53 -18.10 -8.67 19.39
CA LEU A 53 -17.55 -8.35 20.70
C LEU A 53 -18.55 -8.66 21.85
N GLY A 54 -19.86 -8.64 21.56
CA GLY A 54 -20.91 -8.83 22.57
C GLY A 54 -20.96 -7.72 23.63
N GLN A 55 -20.27 -6.60 23.37
CA GLN A 55 -20.15 -5.42 24.22
C GLN A 55 -20.35 -4.17 23.35
N PRO A 56 -20.62 -2.98 23.94
CA PRO A 56 -20.64 -1.74 23.17
C PRO A 56 -19.34 -1.52 22.42
N GLN A 57 -19.45 -1.02 21.18
CA GLN A 57 -18.32 -0.69 20.34
C GLN A 57 -17.34 0.25 21.03
N ILE A 58 -16.05 0.00 20.83
CA ILE A 58 -14.97 0.79 21.42
C ILE A 58 -14.63 1.94 20.47
N THR A 59 -14.61 3.17 20.96
CA THR A 59 -14.13 4.32 20.19
C THR A 59 -12.60 4.32 20.13
N ILE A 60 -12.07 4.33 18.92
CA ILE A 60 -10.62 4.26 18.68
C ILE A 60 -10.20 5.32 17.66
N ALA A 61 -9.06 5.94 17.90
CA ALA A 61 -8.44 6.88 16.98
C ALA A 61 -7.13 6.32 16.45
N VAL A 62 -6.91 6.44 15.16
CA VAL A 62 -5.64 6.13 14.52
C VAL A 62 -4.96 7.44 14.17
N TYR A 63 -3.74 7.61 14.65
CA TYR A 63 -2.88 8.74 14.29
C TYR A 63 -1.93 8.34 13.18
N ASN A 64 -1.23 9.33 12.63
CA ASN A 64 -0.27 9.15 11.55
C ASN A 64 0.77 8.06 11.89
N PHE A 65 1.07 7.21 10.92
CA PHE A 65 2.07 6.14 10.97
C PHE A 65 3.31 6.51 10.15
N PRO A 66 4.19 7.37 10.66
CA PRO A 66 5.33 7.86 9.90
C PRO A 66 6.33 6.76 9.58
N ASP A 67 6.99 6.92 8.45
CA ASP A 67 8.21 6.20 8.15
C ASP A 67 9.37 6.81 8.97
N ARG A 68 9.87 6.04 9.93
CA ARG A 68 10.97 6.41 10.82
C ARG A 68 12.30 5.80 10.40
N THR A 69 12.35 5.08 9.29
CA THR A 69 13.56 4.39 8.83
C THR A 69 14.57 5.36 8.22
N GLY A 70 14.12 6.50 7.73
CA GLY A 70 14.95 7.45 6.98
C GLY A 70 15.47 6.90 5.64
N GLN A 71 15.05 5.72 5.25
CA GLN A 71 15.52 5.03 4.06
C GLN A 71 14.98 5.70 2.80
N ARG A 72 15.90 6.12 1.94
CA ARG A 72 15.62 6.53 0.57
C ARG A 72 16.28 5.51 -0.35
N LYS A 73 15.57 5.06 -1.38
CA LYS A 73 16.19 4.17 -2.38
C LYS A 73 17.37 4.89 -3.04
N PRO A 74 18.60 4.40 -2.92
CA PRO A 74 19.67 4.88 -3.76
C PRO A 74 19.35 4.45 -5.19
N ASN A 75 19.09 5.40 -6.07
CA ASN A 75 18.88 5.11 -7.48
C ASN A 75 19.84 5.93 -8.32
N THR A 76 20.74 5.23 -9.01
CA THR A 76 21.81 5.83 -9.78
C THR A 76 21.37 6.37 -11.15
N LYS A 77 20.11 6.14 -11.59
CA LYS A 77 19.75 6.52 -12.96
C LYS A 77 18.45 7.27 -13.20
N PHE A 78 17.35 7.13 -12.43
CA PHE A 78 16.10 7.78 -12.86
C PHE A 78 15.05 8.16 -11.79
N SER A 79 15.21 7.91 -10.50
CA SER A 79 14.17 8.29 -9.54
C SER A 79 14.70 8.49 -8.13
N GLN A 80 15.23 9.65 -7.85
CA GLN A 80 15.56 10.09 -6.48
C GLN A 80 14.30 10.37 -5.62
N LEU A 81 13.11 10.17 -6.17
CA LEU A 81 11.83 10.49 -5.55
C LEU A 81 11.03 9.27 -5.09
N SER A 82 11.49 8.05 -5.39
CA SER A 82 10.80 6.85 -4.94
C SER A 82 11.16 6.52 -3.50
N THR A 83 10.19 6.64 -2.60
CA THR A 83 10.32 6.14 -1.24
C THR A 83 10.32 4.61 -1.26
N ALA A 84 11.19 3.99 -0.44
CA ALA A 84 11.31 2.53 -0.40
C ALA A 84 10.13 1.89 0.34
N VAL A 85 9.43 2.67 1.14
CA VAL A 85 8.40 2.22 2.08
C VAL A 85 7.07 2.87 1.73
N THR A 86 5.98 2.16 1.98
CA THR A 86 4.61 2.66 1.76
C THR A 86 4.39 3.94 2.56
N GLN A 87 3.88 4.98 1.90
CA GLN A 87 3.42 6.20 2.54
C GLN A 87 1.93 6.04 2.87
N GLY A 88 1.52 6.47 4.05
CA GLY A 88 0.13 6.37 4.51
C GLY A 88 -0.29 4.97 4.98
N PRO A 89 0.53 4.23 5.76
CA PRO A 89 0.17 2.90 6.24
C PRO A 89 -1.01 2.90 7.23
N GLU A 90 -1.37 4.04 7.81
CA GLU A 90 -2.54 4.22 8.68
C GLU A 90 -3.84 3.81 7.98
N VAL A 91 -3.94 3.99 6.66
CA VAL A 91 -5.13 3.57 5.88
C VAL A 91 -5.40 2.08 6.04
N TRP A 92 -4.36 1.26 6.01
CA TRP A 92 -4.48 -0.19 6.21
C TRP A 92 -4.89 -0.56 7.63
N VAL A 93 -4.38 0.18 8.62
CA VAL A 93 -4.76 0.00 10.03
C VAL A 93 -6.24 0.35 10.24
N ILE A 94 -6.70 1.49 9.69
CA ILE A 94 -8.10 1.92 9.74
C ILE A 94 -9.00 0.87 9.11
N ASN A 95 -8.66 0.38 7.91
CA ASN A 95 -9.44 -0.64 7.22
C ASN A 95 -9.50 -1.94 8.02
N GLY A 96 -8.36 -2.37 8.60
CA GLY A 96 -8.30 -3.54 9.46
C GLY A 96 -9.19 -3.42 10.69
N LEU A 97 -9.12 -2.30 11.40
CA LEU A 97 -9.96 -2.04 12.58
C LEU A 97 -11.46 -2.03 12.24
N ARG A 98 -11.84 -1.52 11.07
CA ARG A 98 -13.23 -1.51 10.60
C ARG A 98 -13.73 -2.88 10.16
N ALA A 99 -12.83 -3.78 9.77
CA ALA A 99 -13.17 -5.14 9.34
C ALA A 99 -13.38 -6.12 10.51
N VAL A 100 -12.82 -5.83 11.69
CA VAL A 100 -12.94 -6.71 12.86
C VAL A 100 -14.39 -6.80 13.32
N GLY A 101 -14.94 -8.02 13.34
CA GLY A 101 -16.33 -8.29 13.74
C GLY A 101 -17.33 -8.27 12.59
N GLY A 102 -16.88 -8.07 11.36
CA GLY A 102 -17.71 -8.13 10.15
C GLY A 102 -18.89 -7.16 10.18
N ASN A 103 -20.13 -7.69 10.26
CA ASN A 103 -21.34 -6.88 10.24
C ASN A 103 -21.59 -6.09 11.55
N ASP A 104 -20.98 -6.51 12.65
CA ASP A 104 -21.00 -5.79 13.94
C ASP A 104 -19.57 -5.48 14.38
N PRO A 105 -18.95 -4.43 13.80
CA PRO A 105 -17.55 -4.11 14.02
C PRO A 105 -17.29 -3.74 15.49
N TRP A 106 -16.16 -4.20 16.01
CA TRP A 106 -15.75 -3.93 17.40
C TRP A 106 -15.47 -2.46 17.66
N PHE A 107 -15.06 -1.72 16.61
CA PHE A 107 -14.53 -0.38 16.76
C PHE A 107 -15.33 0.66 15.99
N ILE A 108 -15.55 1.80 16.65
CA ILE A 108 -15.90 3.06 15.99
C ILE A 108 -14.60 3.81 15.76
N VAL A 109 -14.09 3.78 14.54
CA VAL A 109 -12.85 4.47 14.18
C VAL A 109 -13.12 5.95 13.97
N LEU A 110 -12.40 6.80 14.69
CA LEU A 110 -12.55 8.25 14.68
C LEU A 110 -11.45 8.87 13.83
N GLU A 111 -11.84 9.88 13.01
CA GLU A 111 -10.92 10.68 12.22
C GLU A 111 -10.00 11.51 13.14
N ARG A 112 -8.69 11.41 12.95
CA ARG A 112 -7.68 12.22 13.65
C ARG A 112 -6.56 12.70 12.75
N ASP A 113 -6.31 12.05 11.62
CA ASP A 113 -5.32 12.50 10.66
C ASP A 113 -5.79 13.79 9.96
N GLY A 114 -7.03 13.82 9.50
CA GLY A 114 -7.68 14.99 8.90
C GLY A 114 -8.45 15.87 9.90
N LEU A 115 -8.15 15.84 11.20
CA LEU A 115 -8.91 16.55 12.22
C LEU A 115 -8.98 18.06 11.98
N ASP A 116 -7.91 18.68 11.53
CA ASP A 116 -7.88 20.12 11.22
C ASP A 116 -8.87 20.50 10.11
N ASN A 117 -9.00 19.67 9.08
CA ASN A 117 -9.96 19.87 8.01
C ASN A 117 -11.39 19.70 8.52
N LEU A 118 -11.62 18.71 9.37
CA LEU A 118 -12.91 18.49 10.01
C LEU A 118 -13.33 19.66 10.90
N ILE A 119 -12.38 20.23 11.65
CA ILE A 119 -12.63 21.43 12.48
C ILE A 119 -12.98 22.63 11.62
N LYS A 120 -12.23 22.89 10.53
CA LYS A 120 -12.51 23.97 9.59
C LYS A 120 -13.91 23.84 8.98
N GLU A 121 -14.29 22.64 8.54
CA GLU A 121 -15.61 22.39 7.98
C GLU A 121 -16.71 22.65 9.00
N ARG A 122 -16.51 22.22 10.25
CA ARG A 122 -17.46 22.48 11.35
C ARG A 122 -17.59 23.98 11.68
N GLN A 123 -16.49 24.73 11.56
CA GLN A 123 -16.52 26.20 11.72
C GLN A 123 -17.30 26.85 10.58
N LEU A 124 -17.07 26.39 9.33
CA LEU A 124 -17.81 26.90 8.17
C LEU A 124 -19.31 26.64 8.31
N ILE A 125 -19.72 25.44 8.71
CA ILE A 125 -21.13 25.10 8.95
C ILE A 125 -21.73 26.03 10.02
N ARG A 126 -21.01 26.26 11.11
CA ARG A 126 -21.48 27.13 12.20
C ARG A 126 -21.67 28.57 11.70
N SER A 127 -20.66 29.15 11.09
CA SER A 127 -20.72 30.54 10.61
C SER A 127 -21.79 30.72 9.53
N THR A 128 -21.96 29.75 8.64
CA THR A 128 -23.00 29.79 7.61
C THR A 128 -24.40 29.78 8.24
N ARG A 129 -24.63 28.90 9.22
CA ARG A 129 -25.91 28.83 9.91
C ARG A 129 -26.23 30.08 10.73
N GLU A 130 -25.22 30.64 11.41
CA GLU A 130 -25.38 31.90 12.13
C GLU A 130 -25.82 33.04 11.20
N LEU A 131 -25.34 33.08 9.95
CA LEU A 131 -25.68 34.09 8.97
C LEU A 131 -27.06 33.91 8.33
N TYR A 132 -27.49 32.67 8.11
CA TYR A 132 -28.69 32.37 7.30
C TYR A 132 -29.88 31.85 8.12
N ASP A 133 -29.64 31.08 9.18
CA ASP A 133 -30.71 30.41 9.93
C ASP A 133 -31.08 31.17 11.22
N GLY A 134 -30.26 32.14 11.65
CA GLY A 134 -30.44 32.84 12.94
C GLY A 134 -30.14 31.96 14.16
N GLU A 135 -30.08 32.58 15.36
CA GLU A 135 -29.68 31.90 16.60
C GLU A 135 -30.66 30.83 17.11
N SER A 136 -31.84 30.70 16.51
CA SER A 136 -32.97 30.01 17.13
C SER A 136 -33.12 28.52 16.84
N ASP A 137 -32.34 27.93 15.95
CA ASP A 137 -32.53 26.53 15.57
C ASP A 137 -31.60 25.55 16.34
N ILE A 138 -31.90 25.36 17.63
CA ILE A 138 -31.18 24.39 18.49
C ILE A 138 -31.20 22.97 17.93
N LYS A 139 -32.18 22.64 17.09
CA LYS A 139 -32.32 21.30 16.49
C LYS A 139 -31.26 21.00 15.42
N ASN A 140 -30.68 22.03 14.82
CA ASN A 140 -29.69 21.91 13.77
C ASN A 140 -28.23 22.08 14.24
N GLN A 141 -27.98 22.11 15.55
CA GLN A 141 -26.62 22.19 16.07
C GLN A 141 -25.81 20.95 15.72
N LEU A 142 -24.55 21.16 15.38
CA LEU A 142 -23.59 20.06 15.19
C LEU A 142 -23.44 19.29 16.50
N LYS A 143 -23.63 17.98 16.45
CA LYS A 143 -23.34 17.12 17.60
C LYS A 143 -21.86 17.24 17.99
N PRO A 144 -21.50 17.10 19.27
CA PRO A 144 -20.12 17.08 19.69
C PRO A 144 -19.36 15.93 19.03
N LEU A 145 -18.07 16.15 18.75
CA LEU A 145 -17.20 15.08 18.27
C LEU A 145 -17.07 14.01 19.37
N LYS A 146 -17.04 12.74 18.94
CA LYS A 146 -16.77 11.65 19.87
C LYS A 146 -15.34 11.71 20.35
N PHE A 147 -15.12 11.36 21.62
CA PHE A 147 -13.80 11.15 22.19
C PHE A 147 -13.34 9.72 21.93
N ALA A 148 -12.06 9.55 21.67
CA ALA A 148 -11.45 8.24 21.59
C ALA A 148 -11.24 7.67 22.98
N GLY A 149 -11.63 6.42 23.20
CA GLY A 149 -11.24 5.67 24.41
C GLY A 149 -9.82 5.10 24.27
N LEU A 150 -9.45 4.76 23.05
CA LEU A 150 -8.14 4.20 22.70
C LEU A 150 -7.49 4.99 21.56
N ILE A 151 -6.16 5.03 21.59
CA ILE A 151 -5.32 5.57 20.50
C ILE A 151 -4.46 4.44 19.94
N VAL A 152 -4.41 4.35 18.62
CA VAL A 152 -3.42 3.54 17.90
C VAL A 152 -2.36 4.46 17.36
N GLU A 153 -1.13 4.18 17.75
CA GLU A 153 0.06 4.85 17.26
C GLU A 153 1.05 3.80 16.73
N GLY A 154 1.85 4.18 15.77
CA GLY A 154 2.85 3.28 15.23
C GLY A 154 3.72 3.93 14.18
N GLY A 155 4.32 3.07 13.35
CA GLY A 155 5.13 3.50 12.23
C GLY A 155 5.98 2.37 11.68
N ILE A 156 6.64 2.67 10.57
CA ILE A 156 7.64 1.78 9.99
C ILE A 156 8.96 2.11 10.66
N VAL A 157 9.51 1.14 11.40
CA VAL A 157 10.66 1.35 12.27
C VAL A 157 11.94 0.67 11.79
N GLY A 158 11.83 -0.24 10.83
CA GLY A 158 12.95 -0.93 10.22
C GLY A 158 12.73 -1.17 8.73
N TYR A 159 13.78 -0.96 7.97
CA TYR A 159 13.84 -1.30 6.55
C TYR A 159 15.28 -1.71 6.20
N ASP A 160 15.46 -2.98 5.89
CA ASP A 160 16.74 -3.53 5.48
C ASP A 160 16.64 -4.07 4.05
N THR A 161 17.63 -3.77 3.25
CA THR A 161 17.73 -4.26 1.86
C THR A 161 18.99 -5.06 1.71
N ASN A 162 18.85 -6.32 1.30
CA ASN A 162 19.96 -7.17 0.91
C ASN A 162 19.85 -7.53 -0.57
N ILE A 163 20.89 -7.26 -1.33
CA ILE A 163 21.05 -7.74 -2.70
C ILE A 163 21.87 -9.02 -2.62
N VAL A 164 21.24 -10.14 -2.92
CA VAL A 164 21.92 -11.41 -3.04
C VAL A 164 22.09 -11.73 -4.50
N SER A 165 23.32 -11.68 -5.00
CA SER A 165 23.66 -12.13 -6.33
C SER A 165 24.00 -13.63 -6.26
N GLY A 166 23.05 -14.45 -6.68
CA GLY A 166 23.24 -15.87 -6.89
C GLY A 166 23.82 -16.10 -8.26
N GLY A 167 25.14 -16.15 -8.38
CA GLY A 167 25.81 -16.54 -9.62
C GLY A 167 26.20 -18.00 -9.58
N ALA A 168 25.38 -18.90 -10.10
CA ALA A 168 25.84 -20.19 -10.62
C ALA A 168 26.27 -19.95 -12.08
N GLY A 169 27.43 -19.31 -12.27
CA GLY A 169 27.92 -18.95 -13.59
C GLY A 169 28.71 -20.08 -14.23
N ALA A 170 28.07 -20.92 -15.00
CA ALA A 170 28.77 -21.60 -16.08
C ALA A 170 28.84 -20.65 -17.28
N ARG A 171 29.96 -19.96 -17.46
CA ARG A 171 30.22 -19.17 -18.67
C ARG A 171 30.66 -20.11 -19.77
N TYR A 172 29.78 -20.32 -20.73
CA TYR A 172 30.13 -21.00 -21.98
C TYR A 172 30.00 -19.97 -23.11
N PHE A 173 31.08 -19.65 -23.78
CA PHE A 173 31.16 -18.65 -24.87
C PHE A 173 30.66 -17.22 -24.53
N GLY A 174 30.87 -16.75 -23.29
CA GLY A 174 30.53 -15.36 -22.95
C GLY A 174 29.05 -15.13 -22.63
N ILE A 175 28.20 -16.13 -22.72
CA ILE A 175 26.79 -16.06 -22.34
C ILE A 175 26.66 -16.64 -20.95
N GLY A 176 26.38 -15.82 -19.96
CA GLY A 176 26.11 -16.21 -18.57
C GLY A 176 24.77 -15.64 -18.13
N VAL A 177 23.91 -16.47 -17.61
CA VAL A 177 22.68 -16.03 -16.93
C VAL A 177 23.05 -15.72 -15.49
N SER A 178 22.97 -14.45 -15.10
CA SER A 178 23.09 -14.04 -13.70
C SER A 178 21.71 -13.74 -13.18
N GLU A 179 21.20 -14.55 -12.27
CA GLU A 179 20.00 -14.22 -11.50
C GLU A 179 20.41 -13.34 -10.33
N GLN A 180 19.82 -12.17 -10.26
CA GLN A 180 19.90 -11.31 -9.08
C GLN A 180 18.56 -11.31 -8.39
N TYR A 181 18.53 -11.64 -7.12
CA TYR A 181 17.36 -11.43 -6.31
C TYR A 181 17.68 -10.46 -5.17
N ARG A 182 16.68 -9.68 -4.85
CA ARG A 182 16.72 -8.68 -3.79
C ARG A 182 15.74 -9.09 -2.71
N THR A 183 16.16 -9.02 -1.47
CA THR A 183 15.28 -9.17 -0.32
C THR A 183 15.17 -7.84 0.41
N ASP A 184 13.94 -7.39 0.58
CA ASP A 184 13.61 -6.23 1.40
C ASP A 184 12.92 -6.72 2.67
N GLN A 185 13.36 -6.25 3.83
CA GLN A 185 12.75 -6.56 5.12
C GLN A 185 12.16 -5.29 5.71
N VAL A 186 10.86 -5.31 5.99
CA VAL A 186 10.14 -4.17 6.56
C VAL A 186 9.63 -4.54 7.95
N THR A 187 9.89 -3.68 8.93
CA THR A 187 9.41 -3.82 10.31
C THR A 187 8.46 -2.68 10.65
N VAL A 188 7.26 -3.04 11.08
CA VAL A 188 6.22 -2.12 11.54
C VAL A 188 6.02 -2.30 13.04
N SER A 189 5.89 -1.22 13.78
CA SER A 189 5.55 -1.23 15.21
C SER A 189 4.22 -0.55 15.44
N ILE A 190 3.39 -1.12 16.34
CA ILE A 190 2.08 -0.61 16.73
C ILE A 190 1.98 -0.59 18.24
N ARG A 191 1.39 0.48 18.78
CA ARG A 191 1.04 0.63 20.20
C ARG A 191 -0.43 0.98 20.33
N LEU A 192 -1.08 0.41 21.35
CA LEU A 192 -2.43 0.74 21.76
C LEU A 192 -2.38 1.43 23.12
N VAL A 193 -2.90 2.64 23.22
CA VAL A 193 -2.81 3.49 24.41
C VAL A 193 -4.21 3.83 24.90
N ALA A 194 -4.44 3.66 26.19
CA ALA A 194 -5.67 4.11 26.87
C ALA A 194 -5.65 5.62 27.05
N VAL A 195 -6.65 6.33 26.51
CA VAL A 195 -6.69 7.81 26.57
C VAL A 195 -6.82 8.32 28.01
N GLN A 196 -7.61 7.64 28.84
CA GLN A 196 -7.88 8.08 30.19
C GLN A 196 -6.67 8.01 31.13
N THR A 197 -5.80 7.01 30.95
CA THR A 197 -4.68 6.75 31.87
C THR A 197 -3.32 7.03 31.24
N GLY A 198 -3.25 7.09 29.91
CA GLY A 198 -1.98 7.13 29.18
C GLY A 198 -1.22 5.80 29.19
N GLU A 199 -1.85 4.73 29.68
CA GLU A 199 -1.26 3.41 29.76
C GLU A 199 -1.14 2.77 28.38
N ILE A 200 0.01 2.17 28.09
CA ILE A 200 0.22 1.37 26.88
C ILE A 200 -0.34 -0.04 27.15
N LEU A 201 -1.51 -0.33 26.60
CA LEU A 201 -2.19 -1.61 26.77
C LEU A 201 -1.57 -2.71 25.91
N LEU A 202 -1.02 -2.35 24.77
CA LEU A 202 -0.38 -3.26 23.83
C LEU A 202 0.76 -2.55 23.11
N SER A 203 1.88 -3.23 22.95
CA SER A 203 2.97 -2.82 22.08
C SER A 203 3.48 -4.06 21.34
N THR A 204 3.48 -4.01 20.02
CA THR A 204 3.93 -5.14 19.19
C THR A 204 4.64 -4.65 17.95
N SER A 205 5.47 -5.51 17.38
CA SER A 205 6.15 -5.27 16.11
C SER A 205 6.02 -6.50 15.22
N ALA A 206 5.87 -6.26 13.93
CA ALA A 206 5.82 -7.29 12.91
C ALA A 206 6.86 -7.00 11.83
N THR A 207 7.57 -8.02 11.42
CA THR A 207 8.57 -7.96 10.35
C THR A 207 8.15 -8.85 9.19
N LYS A 208 8.27 -8.34 7.98
CA LYS A 208 8.01 -9.10 6.74
C LYS A 208 9.19 -8.97 5.79
N THR A 209 9.63 -10.10 5.25
CA THR A 209 10.61 -10.17 4.17
C THR A 209 9.89 -10.30 2.83
N ILE A 210 10.29 -9.49 1.86
CA ILE A 210 9.75 -9.44 0.50
C ILE A 210 10.90 -9.74 -0.44
N ALA A 211 10.75 -10.79 -1.27
CA ALA A 211 11.73 -11.14 -2.28
C ALA A 211 11.30 -10.62 -3.66
N SER A 212 12.21 -9.95 -4.35
CA SER A 212 12.02 -9.45 -5.71
C SER A 212 13.06 -10.10 -6.62
N TYR A 213 12.61 -10.63 -7.74
CA TYR A 213 13.46 -11.26 -8.76
C TYR A 213 13.59 -10.32 -9.96
N SER A 214 14.79 -10.21 -10.49
CA SER A 214 15.06 -9.57 -11.77
C SER A 214 15.52 -10.65 -12.74
N SER A 215 14.75 -10.89 -13.78
CA SER A 215 15.11 -11.71 -14.94
C SER A 215 15.62 -10.85 -16.06
#